data_df74092769e02182e60c12f807f96239
#
_entry.id   df74092769e02182e60c12f807f96239
#
_cell.length_a   1.000
_cell.length_b   1.000
_cell.length_c   1.000
_cell.angle_alpha   90.00
_cell.angle_beta   90.00
_cell.angle_gamma   90.00
#
_symmetry.space_group_name_H-M   'P 1'
#
loop_
_entity.id
_entity.type
_entity.pdbx_description
1 polymer ?
#
loop_
_entity_poly.entity_id
_entity_poly.type
_entity_poly.pdbx_seq_one_letter_code
_entity_poly.pdbx_strand_id
1 'polypeptide(L)'
;MDEKMVSLRINDIPVTVPEGSTVLEAARSAGFNIPSLCFLKDINEIGACRICVVEVKGAKSLVASCVYPVAEGMEVYTNTERVRKSRQLTLELILSNHRMDCLTCSRNSHCELLQLAGDLGIDAVRYANDNMPPQIEASAPHLVRDNSKCVLCRRCTAVCRKTQEVGVIGPNDRGFHTHIGCAFDRDLAEVDCVSCGQCIVACPTGALSEKDDTARVLAALNDPAKHVVVGPAPSIRVTLGECFGLPIGTNVEGKMVTALRRLGFDKVFDVDTAADFTILEEGTEFLSRLNGGGTLPLITSCSPGWVRYLEQHAPDMLHNISSCKSPQQMFGSLVKTYYAEQAGMDPQDIFVVSIMPCTAKKYEVLREEQRLPNGCMPVDVSLTTRELGRMITQAGLLFEHLPDGAFDPMLGVSTGAAAIFGASGGVMEAALRTVVEQLTGAGMAPLEYKEVRGMEGVKEASYELPGKTVRVCVASGLHNVKRVLDGIRDGSLQYDFVEFMACPGGCINGGGQPIQHANVRNFTDIKALRAAALYRQDEGMTYRRSHENPVVQKVYADFLGEPGSHKAHALLHCSYIKQKRYRV
;
A
#
# COMPACT_ATOMS: atom_id res chain seq x y z
N MET A 1 23.34 24.69 8.93
CA MET A 1 22.74 26.01 9.21
C MET A 1 21.83 25.81 10.40
N ASP A 2 22.07 26.55 11.48
CA ASP A 2 21.21 26.46 12.67
C ASP A 2 19.81 26.93 12.27
N GLU A 3 18.81 26.05 12.43
CA GLU A 3 17.42 26.42 12.18
C GLU A 3 17.02 27.55 13.14
N LYS A 4 16.50 28.64 12.58
CA LYS A 4 16.00 29.75 13.39
C LYS A 4 14.78 29.28 14.20
N MET A 5 14.86 29.44 15.52
CA MET A 5 13.82 29.03 16.44
C MET A 5 12.89 30.19 16.78
N VAL A 6 11.61 29.91 16.99
CA VAL A 6 10.56 30.87 17.37
C VAL A 6 9.99 30.45 18.71
N SER A 7 9.88 31.40 19.64
CA SER A 7 9.31 31.18 20.99
C SER A 7 7.91 31.77 21.08
N LEU A 8 6.97 30.99 21.59
CA LEU A 8 5.57 31.35 21.75
C LEU A 8 4.98 30.73 23.03
N ARG A 9 3.74 31.04 23.35
CA ARG A 9 3.03 30.42 24.48
C ARG A 9 1.77 29.74 23.97
N ILE A 10 1.55 28.49 24.44
CA ILE A 10 0.33 27.74 24.15
C ILE A 10 -0.32 27.34 25.48
N ASN A 11 -1.53 27.85 25.73
CA ASN A 11 -2.23 27.70 27.04
C ASN A 11 -1.29 28.07 28.19
N ASP A 12 -0.63 29.22 28.08
CA ASP A 12 0.37 29.76 29.03
C ASP A 12 1.67 28.96 29.21
N ILE A 13 1.84 27.85 28.49
CA ILE A 13 3.07 27.05 28.48
C ILE A 13 4.03 27.61 27.43
N PRO A 14 5.29 27.95 27.77
CA PRO A 14 6.29 28.38 26.80
C PRO A 14 6.70 27.20 25.89
N VAL A 15 6.76 27.46 24.59
CA VAL A 15 7.10 26.48 23.53
C VAL A 15 8.08 27.13 22.58
N THR A 16 9.11 26.39 22.16
CA THR A 16 10.08 26.85 21.15
C THR A 16 10.12 25.81 20.03
N VAL A 17 9.92 26.26 18.80
CA VAL A 17 9.86 25.42 17.59
C VAL A 17 10.61 26.09 16.43
N PRO A 18 10.99 25.35 15.37
CA PRO A 18 11.58 25.91 14.18
C PRO A 18 10.69 26.98 13.51
N GLU A 19 11.30 28.00 12.95
CA GLU A 19 10.58 29.00 12.12
C GLU A 19 9.91 28.30 10.95
N GLY A 20 8.68 28.68 10.62
CA GLY A 20 7.86 28.05 9.58
C GLY A 20 6.96 26.92 10.10
N SER A 21 7.15 26.48 11.35
CA SER A 21 6.20 25.52 11.98
C SER A 21 4.80 26.11 12.04
N THR A 22 3.79 25.25 11.99
CA THR A 22 2.40 25.64 12.21
C THR A 22 2.06 25.63 13.71
N VAL A 23 1.01 26.38 14.09
CA VAL A 23 0.48 26.35 15.46
C VAL A 23 0.04 24.92 15.86
N LEU A 24 -0.43 24.10 14.91
CA LEU A 24 -0.78 22.69 15.18
C LEU A 24 0.46 21.88 15.59
N GLU A 25 1.57 22.03 14.88
CA GLU A 25 2.83 21.34 15.19
C GLU A 25 3.41 21.81 16.52
N ALA A 26 3.42 23.13 16.77
CA ALA A 26 3.85 23.68 18.04
C ALA A 26 2.99 23.21 19.23
N ALA A 27 1.67 23.13 19.05
CA ALA A 27 0.77 22.59 20.09
C ALA A 27 1.07 21.10 20.36
N ARG A 28 1.34 20.33 19.33
CA ARG A 28 1.66 18.90 19.47
C ARG A 28 2.98 18.69 20.20
N SER A 29 4.02 19.47 19.91
CA SER A 29 5.30 19.39 20.65
C SER A 29 5.15 19.74 22.13
N ALA A 30 4.18 20.57 22.48
CA ALA A 30 3.82 20.91 23.86
C ALA A 30 2.84 19.93 24.53
N GLY A 31 2.50 18.80 23.87
CA GLY A 31 1.58 17.79 24.40
C GLY A 31 0.10 18.10 24.23
N PHE A 32 -0.28 19.13 23.47
CA PHE A 32 -1.67 19.45 23.17
C PHE A 32 -2.15 18.79 21.89
N ASN A 33 -3.26 18.07 21.97
CA ASN A 33 -3.92 17.50 20.81
C ASN A 33 -5.01 18.45 20.29
N ILE A 34 -4.73 19.17 19.21
CA ILE A 34 -5.74 19.95 18.50
C ILE A 34 -6.40 19.04 17.45
N PRO A 35 -7.74 18.83 17.51
CA PRO A 35 -8.41 17.95 16.55
C PRO A 35 -8.37 18.52 15.14
N SER A 36 -8.27 17.66 14.14
CA SER A 36 -8.33 18.03 12.73
C SER A 36 -8.99 16.95 11.90
N LEU A 37 -9.63 17.31 10.78
CA LEU A 37 -10.32 16.35 9.92
C LEU A 37 -9.82 16.40 8.46
N CYS A 38 -9.38 17.56 7.97
CA CYS A 38 -8.85 17.67 6.61
C CYS A 38 -7.32 17.60 6.54
N PHE A 39 -6.61 17.94 7.61
CA PHE A 39 -5.16 18.01 7.63
C PHE A 39 -4.51 16.63 7.46
N LEU A 40 -3.56 16.57 6.55
CA LEU A 40 -2.66 15.43 6.35
C LEU A 40 -1.30 16.04 5.97
N LYS A 41 -0.32 15.90 6.87
CA LYS A 41 1.00 16.55 6.77
C LYS A 41 1.65 16.30 5.41
N ASP A 42 2.24 17.32 4.83
CA ASP A 42 2.92 17.36 3.52
C ASP A 42 2.01 17.04 2.32
N ILE A 43 0.78 16.59 2.55
CA ILE A 43 -0.14 16.15 1.50
C ILE A 43 -1.33 17.10 1.35
N ASN A 44 -2.07 17.37 2.44
CA ASN A 44 -3.32 18.14 2.41
C ASN A 44 -3.41 19.16 3.54
N GLU A 45 -2.80 20.31 3.35
CA GLU A 45 -2.71 21.43 4.30
C GLU A 45 -3.53 22.63 3.81
N ILE A 46 -4.86 22.45 3.76
CA ILE A 46 -5.76 23.41 3.13
C ILE A 46 -6.66 24.19 4.11
N GLY A 47 -6.66 23.83 5.40
CA GLY A 47 -7.45 24.50 6.43
C GLY A 47 -8.97 24.51 6.21
N ALA A 48 -9.50 23.57 5.37
CA ALA A 48 -10.90 23.62 4.90
C ALA A 48 -11.94 23.25 5.94
N CYS A 49 -11.69 22.24 6.79
CA CYS A 49 -12.72 21.74 7.71
C CYS A 49 -12.98 22.64 8.91
N ARG A 50 -12.08 23.54 9.27
CA ARG A 50 -12.16 24.47 10.41
C ARG A 50 -12.31 23.83 11.79
N ILE A 51 -12.07 22.53 11.91
CA ILE A 51 -12.11 21.82 13.20
C ILE A 51 -10.90 22.19 14.08
N CYS A 52 -9.74 22.46 13.46
CA CYS A 52 -8.51 22.79 14.17
C CYS A 52 -8.40 24.25 14.63
N VAL A 53 -9.51 24.99 14.70
CA VAL A 53 -9.47 26.41 15.10
C VAL A 53 -8.96 26.59 16.52
N VAL A 54 -8.19 27.67 16.71
CA VAL A 54 -7.66 28.11 18.00
C VAL A 54 -7.86 29.62 18.14
N GLU A 55 -7.76 30.13 19.35
CA GLU A 55 -7.75 31.55 19.65
C GLU A 55 -6.31 32.05 19.77
N VAL A 56 -5.98 33.11 19.04
CA VAL A 56 -4.68 33.79 19.11
C VAL A 56 -4.93 35.17 19.69
N LYS A 57 -4.21 35.55 20.73
CA LYS A 57 -4.34 36.86 21.39
C LYS A 57 -4.07 37.98 20.38
N GLY A 58 -5.00 38.92 20.30
CA GLY A 58 -4.94 40.01 19.34
C GLY A 58 -5.50 39.70 17.94
N ALA A 59 -5.83 38.44 17.63
CA ALA A 59 -6.49 38.10 16.37
C ALA A 59 -7.99 38.42 16.41
N LYS A 60 -8.54 38.95 15.32
CA LYS A 60 -9.97 39.32 15.22
C LYS A 60 -10.89 38.09 15.20
N SER A 61 -10.40 36.96 14.72
CA SER A 61 -11.17 35.71 14.57
C SER A 61 -10.35 34.50 14.97
N LEU A 62 -11.03 33.36 15.20
CA LEU A 62 -10.35 32.07 15.37
C LEU A 62 -9.59 31.70 14.09
N VAL A 63 -8.38 31.17 14.24
CA VAL A 63 -7.49 30.78 13.14
C VAL A 63 -7.40 29.25 13.03
N ALA A 64 -7.20 28.74 11.83
CA ALA A 64 -6.99 27.31 11.59
C ALA A 64 -5.53 26.95 11.88
N SER A 65 -5.27 26.30 13.00
CA SER A 65 -3.92 25.99 13.49
C SER A 65 -3.06 25.17 12.52
N CYS A 66 -3.69 24.33 11.70
CA CYS A 66 -2.99 23.46 10.76
C CYS A 66 -2.32 24.19 9.55
N VAL A 67 -2.65 25.47 9.35
CA VAL A 67 -2.09 26.29 8.26
C VAL A 67 -1.64 27.66 8.76
N TYR A 68 -1.73 27.94 10.05
CA TYR A 68 -1.36 29.22 10.63
C TYR A 68 0.07 29.14 11.16
N PRO A 69 1.02 29.92 10.58
CA PRO A 69 2.41 29.85 11.01
C PRO A 69 2.60 30.45 12.40
N VAL A 70 3.57 29.95 13.15
CA VAL A 70 3.97 30.53 14.44
C VAL A 70 4.71 31.85 14.25
N ALA A 71 4.65 32.73 15.25
CA ALA A 71 5.39 33.98 15.29
C ALA A 71 5.96 34.20 16.72
N GLU A 72 7.06 34.97 16.79
CA GLU A 72 7.71 35.28 18.06
C GLU A 72 6.75 36.00 19.03
N GLY A 73 6.71 35.52 20.26
CA GLY A 73 5.84 36.08 21.31
C GLY A 73 4.35 35.81 21.16
N MET A 74 3.93 34.96 20.20
CA MET A 74 2.52 34.61 19.99
C MET A 74 1.93 33.91 21.24
N GLU A 75 0.71 34.29 21.61
CA GLU A 75 -0.08 33.64 22.67
C GLU A 75 -1.27 32.93 22.05
N VAL A 76 -1.35 31.60 22.22
CA VAL A 76 -2.37 30.72 21.63
C VAL A 76 -3.14 30.00 22.71
N TYR A 77 -4.47 29.98 22.58
CA TYR A 77 -5.38 29.25 23.47
C TYR A 77 -6.15 28.21 22.67
N THR A 78 -5.98 26.93 23.03
CA THR A 78 -6.48 25.80 22.25
C THR A 78 -7.86 25.31 22.69
N ASN A 79 -8.35 25.73 23.88
CA ASN A 79 -9.54 25.16 24.49
C ASN A 79 -10.40 26.22 25.25
N THR A 80 -10.55 27.43 24.70
CA THR A 80 -11.50 28.42 25.25
C THR A 80 -12.96 28.02 24.97
N GLU A 81 -13.92 28.57 25.69
CA GLU A 81 -15.35 28.35 25.42
C GLU A 81 -15.70 28.66 23.97
N ARG A 82 -15.16 29.77 23.43
CA ARG A 82 -15.35 30.20 22.05
C ARG A 82 -14.80 29.15 21.05
N VAL A 83 -13.64 28.57 21.33
CA VAL A 83 -13.04 27.51 20.51
C VAL A 83 -13.90 26.24 20.55
N ARG A 84 -14.33 25.80 21.74
CA ARG A 84 -15.17 24.60 21.88
C ARG A 84 -16.49 24.75 21.14
N LYS A 85 -17.22 25.86 21.36
CA LYS A 85 -18.48 26.13 20.66
C LYS A 85 -18.33 26.18 19.15
N SER A 86 -17.24 26.81 18.65
CA SER A 86 -16.96 26.85 17.20
C SER A 86 -16.71 25.47 16.61
N ARG A 87 -15.94 24.61 17.30
CA ARG A 87 -15.68 23.24 16.84
C ARG A 87 -16.96 22.38 16.84
N GLN A 88 -17.75 22.45 17.90
CA GLN A 88 -19.03 21.74 18.00
C GLN A 88 -19.97 22.14 16.87
N LEU A 89 -20.21 23.44 16.69
CA LEU A 89 -21.04 23.96 15.60
C LEU A 89 -20.56 23.48 14.21
N THR A 90 -19.26 23.58 13.97
CA THR A 90 -18.67 23.15 12.69
C THR A 90 -18.86 21.66 12.47
N LEU A 91 -18.68 20.84 13.52
CA LEU A 91 -18.83 19.39 13.42
C LEU A 91 -20.29 18.99 13.21
N GLU A 92 -21.24 19.62 13.90
CA GLU A 92 -22.67 19.41 13.65
C GLU A 92 -23.09 19.73 12.21
N LEU A 93 -22.54 20.81 11.62
CA LEU A 93 -22.78 21.14 10.21
C LEU A 93 -22.18 20.09 9.27
N ILE A 94 -21.03 19.50 9.59
CA ILE A 94 -20.46 18.39 8.82
C ILE A 94 -21.34 17.14 8.97
N LEU A 95 -21.77 16.81 10.18
CA LEU A 95 -22.62 15.66 10.48
C LEU A 95 -24.01 15.78 9.85
N SER A 96 -24.58 16.98 9.78
CA SER A 96 -25.88 17.19 9.13
C SER A 96 -25.90 16.76 7.66
N ASN A 97 -24.73 16.80 6.99
CA ASN A 97 -24.55 16.38 5.59
C ASN A 97 -23.92 14.98 5.45
N HIS A 98 -23.80 14.23 6.53
CA HIS A 98 -23.17 12.91 6.54
C HIS A 98 -24.20 11.82 6.86
N ARG A 99 -24.24 10.76 6.07
CA ARG A 99 -25.09 9.60 6.33
C ARG A 99 -24.57 8.83 7.56
N MET A 100 -25.30 8.91 8.67
CA MET A 100 -24.90 8.37 9.98
C MET A 100 -25.34 6.91 10.20
N ASP A 101 -25.15 6.03 9.23
CA ASP A 101 -25.37 4.59 9.34
C ASP A 101 -24.15 3.86 9.93
N CYS A 102 -23.61 4.37 11.03
CA CYS A 102 -22.35 3.95 11.63
C CYS A 102 -22.28 2.45 11.93
N LEU A 103 -23.38 1.83 12.37
CA LEU A 103 -23.43 0.41 12.73
C LEU A 103 -23.16 -0.52 11.56
N THR A 104 -23.48 -0.11 10.33
CA THR A 104 -23.28 -0.88 9.10
C THR A 104 -22.12 -0.35 8.25
N CYS A 105 -21.45 0.70 8.69
CA CYS A 105 -20.36 1.32 7.96
C CYS A 105 -19.07 0.50 8.06
N SER A 106 -18.41 0.27 6.93
CA SER A 106 -17.13 -0.44 6.88
C SER A 106 -15.99 0.22 7.68
N ARG A 107 -16.19 1.47 8.14
CA ARG A 107 -15.23 2.26 8.94
C ARG A 107 -15.64 2.39 10.40
N ASN A 108 -16.65 1.69 10.86
CA ASN A 108 -17.23 1.87 12.21
C ASN A 108 -16.15 1.97 13.30
N SER A 109 -15.26 1.01 13.43
CA SER A 109 -14.23 0.96 14.49
C SER A 109 -13.02 1.88 14.26
N HIS A 110 -12.88 2.47 13.06
CA HIS A 110 -11.70 3.27 12.66
C HIS A 110 -12.08 4.58 11.96
N CYS A 111 -13.24 5.16 12.28
CA CYS A 111 -13.74 6.39 11.67
C CYS A 111 -13.28 7.62 12.45
N GLU A 112 -12.47 8.48 11.82
CA GLU A 112 -12.00 9.73 12.43
C GLU A 112 -13.16 10.69 12.77
N LEU A 113 -14.23 10.69 11.95
CA LEU A 113 -15.41 11.53 12.19
C LEU A 113 -16.21 11.05 13.42
N LEU A 114 -16.41 9.74 13.56
CA LEU A 114 -17.12 9.16 14.69
C LEU A 114 -16.39 9.42 16.01
N GLN A 115 -15.07 9.18 16.02
CA GLN A 115 -14.25 9.48 17.19
C GLN A 115 -14.30 10.97 17.55
N LEU A 116 -14.16 11.85 16.55
CA LEU A 116 -14.22 13.30 16.75
C LEU A 116 -15.57 13.76 17.32
N ALA A 117 -16.68 13.14 16.92
CA ALA A 117 -18.00 13.42 17.47
C ALA A 117 -18.06 13.07 18.96
N GLY A 118 -17.51 11.92 19.36
CA GLY A 118 -17.38 11.55 20.77
C GLY A 118 -16.48 12.50 21.55
N ASP A 119 -15.30 12.83 21.02
CA ASP A 119 -14.31 13.70 21.67
C ASP A 119 -14.85 15.14 21.91
N LEU A 120 -15.73 15.63 21.03
CA LEU A 120 -16.35 16.95 21.15
C LEU A 120 -17.72 16.94 21.84
N GLY A 121 -18.17 15.76 22.29
CA GLY A 121 -19.44 15.62 23.03
C GLY A 121 -20.66 15.97 22.17
N ILE A 122 -20.71 15.52 20.92
CA ILE A 122 -21.88 15.69 20.04
C ILE A 122 -22.85 14.54 20.31
N ASP A 123 -23.94 14.83 20.96
CA ASP A 123 -25.02 13.90 21.30
C ASP A 123 -26.26 14.06 20.38
N ALA A 124 -26.39 15.20 19.72
CA ALA A 124 -27.45 15.47 18.76
C ALA A 124 -26.97 16.38 17.62
N VAL A 125 -27.53 16.22 16.45
CA VAL A 125 -27.32 17.11 15.28
C VAL A 125 -28.54 17.99 15.12
N ARG A 126 -28.38 19.28 15.40
CA ARG A 126 -29.47 20.28 15.41
C ARG A 126 -29.91 20.72 14.02
N TYR A 127 -29.10 20.52 13.02
CA TYR A 127 -29.33 21.02 11.67
C TYR A 127 -29.92 19.91 10.80
N ALA A 128 -31.07 20.20 10.19
CA ALA A 128 -31.61 19.38 9.11
C ALA A 128 -30.88 19.70 7.81
N ASN A 129 -30.73 18.70 6.97
CA ASN A 129 -30.14 18.86 5.63
C ASN A 129 -30.85 17.99 4.61
N ASP A 130 -31.06 18.53 3.43
CA ASP A 130 -31.43 17.78 2.22
C ASP A 130 -30.17 17.10 1.70
N ASN A 131 -29.75 16.03 2.38
CA ASN A 131 -28.55 15.29 2.08
C ASN A 131 -28.52 14.86 0.61
N MET A 132 -27.35 14.90 0.00
CA MET A 132 -27.16 14.29 -1.32
C MET A 132 -27.67 12.85 -1.28
N PRO A 133 -28.47 12.44 -2.28
CA PRO A 133 -28.88 11.05 -2.38
C PRO A 133 -27.64 10.16 -2.43
N PRO A 134 -27.72 8.92 -1.92
CA PRO A 134 -26.60 8.00 -1.96
C PRO A 134 -26.10 7.81 -3.39
N GLN A 135 -24.92 8.34 -3.69
CA GLN A 135 -24.22 8.09 -4.95
C GLN A 135 -23.13 7.07 -4.67
N ILE A 136 -23.45 5.80 -4.91
CA ILE A 136 -22.48 4.71 -4.78
C ILE A 136 -21.89 4.43 -6.16
N GLU A 137 -20.58 4.64 -6.27
CA GLU A 137 -19.79 4.27 -7.44
C GLU A 137 -18.97 3.03 -7.10
N ALA A 138 -19.16 1.93 -7.83
CA ALA A 138 -18.55 0.62 -7.60
C ALA A 138 -18.15 -0.08 -8.91
N SER A 139 -17.98 0.67 -9.98
CA SER A 139 -17.62 0.14 -11.32
C SER A 139 -16.23 -0.50 -11.32
N ALA A 140 -15.29 0.07 -10.55
CA ALA A 140 -13.93 -0.45 -10.47
C ALA A 140 -13.84 -1.71 -9.58
N PRO A 141 -12.96 -2.68 -9.92
CA PRO A 141 -12.83 -3.92 -9.14
C PRO A 141 -12.16 -3.75 -7.78
N HIS A 142 -11.61 -2.59 -7.48
CA HIS A 142 -10.73 -2.36 -6.33
C HIS A 142 -11.26 -1.36 -5.30
N LEU A 143 -12.29 -0.57 -5.66
CA LEU A 143 -12.75 0.56 -4.84
C LEU A 143 -14.25 0.76 -4.96
N VAL A 144 -14.85 1.13 -3.82
CA VAL A 144 -16.23 1.66 -3.74
C VAL A 144 -16.17 3.07 -3.19
N ARG A 145 -16.91 4.00 -3.81
CA ARG A 145 -17.08 5.38 -3.35
C ARG A 145 -18.54 5.64 -3.02
N ASP A 146 -18.81 6.06 -1.79
CA ASP A 146 -20.12 6.48 -1.30
C ASP A 146 -20.05 7.96 -0.87
N ASN A 147 -20.53 8.85 -1.74
CA ASN A 147 -20.49 10.28 -1.50
C ASN A 147 -21.41 10.74 -0.36
N SER A 148 -22.40 9.96 0.04
CA SER A 148 -23.24 10.27 1.21
C SER A 148 -22.47 10.25 2.53
N LYS A 149 -21.28 9.61 2.55
CA LYS A 149 -20.34 9.55 3.68
C LYS A 149 -19.15 10.50 3.52
N CYS A 150 -19.13 11.31 2.45
CA CYS A 150 -18.02 12.21 2.17
C CYS A 150 -18.17 13.51 2.97
N VAL A 151 -17.11 13.91 3.68
CA VAL A 151 -17.02 15.17 4.41
C VAL A 151 -16.24 16.26 3.67
N LEU A 152 -16.00 16.08 2.38
CA LEU A 152 -15.32 17.02 1.47
C LEU A 152 -13.94 17.50 1.99
N CYS A 153 -13.25 16.69 2.77
CA CYS A 153 -11.94 17.01 3.32
C CYS A 153 -10.82 17.11 2.27
N ARG A 154 -11.04 16.56 1.06
CA ARG A 154 -10.11 16.54 -0.09
C ARG A 154 -8.78 15.81 0.12
N ARG A 155 -8.60 15.04 1.20
CA ARG A 155 -7.38 14.22 1.39
C ARG A 155 -7.15 13.24 0.23
N CYS A 156 -8.19 12.55 -0.22
CA CYS A 156 -8.12 11.61 -1.35
C CYS A 156 -7.69 12.29 -2.65
N THR A 157 -8.22 13.48 -2.94
CA THR A 157 -7.86 14.28 -4.11
C THR A 157 -6.39 14.72 -4.05
N ALA A 158 -5.94 15.20 -2.89
CA ALA A 158 -4.56 15.63 -2.70
C ALA A 158 -3.57 14.46 -2.87
N VAL A 159 -3.85 13.30 -2.28
CA VAL A 159 -3.02 12.10 -2.44
C VAL A 159 -2.97 11.65 -3.91
N CYS A 160 -4.12 11.59 -4.59
CA CYS A 160 -4.19 11.17 -5.98
C CYS A 160 -3.39 12.12 -6.90
N ARG A 161 -3.44 13.43 -6.63
CA ARG A 161 -2.76 14.43 -7.46
C ARG A 161 -1.29 14.63 -7.09
N LYS A 162 -0.97 14.78 -5.78
CA LYS A 162 0.39 15.16 -5.34
C LYS A 162 1.31 13.96 -5.16
N THR A 163 0.79 12.87 -4.57
CA THR A 163 1.59 11.68 -4.25
C THR A 163 1.65 10.69 -5.41
N GLN A 164 0.50 10.52 -6.10
CA GLN A 164 0.39 9.56 -7.20
C GLN A 164 0.45 10.20 -8.60
N GLU A 165 0.33 11.53 -8.68
CA GLU A 165 0.36 12.29 -9.93
C GLU A 165 -0.58 11.75 -11.03
N VAL A 166 -1.66 11.08 -10.62
CA VAL A 166 -2.69 10.52 -11.50
C VAL A 166 -3.88 11.50 -11.62
N GLY A 167 -4.37 12.03 -10.48
CA GLY A 167 -5.34 13.12 -10.43
C GLY A 167 -6.73 12.82 -10.99
N VAL A 168 -7.16 11.55 -11.04
CA VAL A 168 -8.44 11.14 -11.66
C VAL A 168 -9.68 11.48 -10.84
N ILE A 169 -9.51 11.80 -9.55
CA ILE A 169 -10.62 12.21 -8.67
C ILE A 169 -10.43 13.63 -8.19
N GLY A 170 -11.51 14.40 -8.20
CA GLY A 170 -11.55 15.80 -7.80
C GLY A 170 -12.93 16.22 -7.34
N PRO A 171 -13.10 17.48 -6.88
CA PRO A 171 -14.42 18.02 -6.60
C PRO A 171 -15.13 18.35 -7.93
N ASN A 172 -16.34 17.81 -8.07
CA ASN A 172 -17.29 18.15 -9.14
C ASN A 172 -18.36 19.05 -8.55
N ASP A 173 -19.03 19.83 -9.37
CA ASP A 173 -20.06 20.81 -9.04
C ASP A 173 -19.64 21.87 -7.99
N ARG A 174 -20.60 22.56 -7.42
CA ARG A 174 -20.41 23.62 -6.43
C ARG A 174 -21.57 23.71 -5.44
N GLY A 175 -21.34 24.42 -4.32
CA GLY A 175 -22.33 24.57 -3.26
C GLY A 175 -22.71 23.24 -2.64
N PHE A 176 -24.01 23.01 -2.41
CA PHE A 176 -24.52 21.78 -1.79
C PHE A 176 -24.39 20.54 -2.69
N HIS A 177 -24.22 20.71 -4.00
CA HIS A 177 -24.03 19.60 -4.93
C HIS A 177 -22.56 19.19 -5.09
N THR A 178 -21.65 19.87 -4.39
CA THR A 178 -20.23 19.51 -4.45
C THR A 178 -20.01 18.07 -3.96
N HIS A 179 -19.39 17.26 -4.79
CA HIS A 179 -19.04 15.88 -4.45
C HIS A 179 -17.67 15.51 -5.02
N ILE A 180 -17.10 14.42 -4.56
CA ILE A 180 -15.85 13.90 -5.10
C ILE A 180 -16.17 12.87 -6.18
N GLY A 181 -15.65 13.11 -7.37
CA GLY A 181 -15.91 12.28 -8.55
C GLY A 181 -14.73 12.26 -9.53
N CYS A 182 -14.89 11.51 -10.62
CA CYS A 182 -14.05 11.65 -11.79
C CYS A 182 -14.56 12.80 -12.65
N ALA A 183 -13.76 13.30 -13.58
CA ALA A 183 -14.17 14.36 -14.49
C ALA A 183 -15.46 13.96 -15.24
N PHE A 184 -16.43 14.88 -15.30
CA PHE A 184 -17.74 14.67 -15.92
C PHE A 184 -18.55 13.49 -15.33
N ASP A 185 -18.31 13.17 -14.05
CA ASP A 185 -18.93 12.06 -13.33
C ASP A 185 -18.82 10.69 -14.03
N ARG A 186 -17.75 10.51 -14.80
CA ARG A 186 -17.44 9.21 -15.40
C ARG A 186 -17.20 8.14 -14.33
N ASP A 187 -17.47 6.92 -14.69
CA ASP A 187 -17.17 5.76 -13.87
C ASP A 187 -15.66 5.60 -13.64
N LEU A 188 -15.27 5.16 -12.46
CA LEU A 188 -13.86 4.97 -12.12
C LEU A 188 -13.20 3.89 -12.99
N ALA A 189 -13.95 2.93 -13.50
CA ALA A 189 -13.49 1.91 -14.44
C ALA A 189 -13.12 2.47 -15.82
N GLU A 190 -13.62 3.65 -16.18
CA GLU A 190 -13.46 4.26 -17.51
C GLU A 190 -12.28 5.25 -17.58
N VAL A 191 -11.71 5.63 -16.43
CA VAL A 191 -10.63 6.59 -16.35
C VAL A 191 -9.28 5.90 -16.06
N ASP A 192 -8.19 6.65 -16.19
CA ASP A 192 -6.82 6.16 -16.03
C ASP A 192 -6.39 5.98 -14.56
N CYS A 193 -7.32 5.52 -13.70
CA CYS A 193 -7.02 5.14 -12.33
C CYS A 193 -6.06 3.94 -12.29
N VAL A 194 -4.98 4.06 -11.54
CA VAL A 194 -3.97 3.00 -11.38
C VAL A 194 -4.29 1.99 -10.27
N SER A 195 -5.47 2.05 -9.66
CA SER A 195 -5.96 1.13 -8.63
C SER A 195 -5.13 1.09 -7.33
N CYS A 196 -4.26 2.06 -7.06
CA CYS A 196 -3.33 2.03 -5.94
C CYS A 196 -3.96 2.08 -4.53
N GLY A 197 -5.22 2.54 -4.39
CA GLY A 197 -5.95 2.61 -3.11
C GLY A 197 -5.43 3.63 -2.10
N GLN A 198 -4.49 4.50 -2.45
CA GLN A 198 -3.97 5.51 -1.53
C GLN A 198 -5.06 6.52 -1.10
N CYS A 199 -6.06 6.74 -1.94
CA CYS A 199 -7.24 7.54 -1.62
C CYS A 199 -8.10 6.92 -0.50
N ILE A 200 -8.18 5.58 -0.42
CA ILE A 200 -8.87 4.84 0.66
C ILE A 200 -8.15 5.07 1.98
N VAL A 201 -6.83 4.90 2.00
CA VAL A 201 -6.00 5.06 3.20
C VAL A 201 -6.02 6.51 3.72
N ALA A 202 -6.16 7.49 2.82
CA ALA A 202 -6.24 8.90 3.18
C ALA A 202 -7.63 9.33 3.68
N CYS A 203 -8.70 8.59 3.35
CA CYS A 203 -10.07 8.97 3.69
C CYS A 203 -10.32 8.85 5.20
N PRO A 204 -10.82 9.91 5.88
CA PRO A 204 -11.10 9.87 7.32
C PRO A 204 -12.42 9.19 7.66
N THR A 205 -13.27 8.91 6.66
CA THR A 205 -14.61 8.33 6.83
C THR A 205 -14.78 7.08 5.97
N GLY A 206 -15.98 6.50 5.95
CA GLY A 206 -16.36 5.37 5.10
C GLY A 206 -16.74 5.75 3.66
N ALA A 207 -16.41 6.96 3.20
CA ALA A 207 -16.71 7.39 1.84
C ALA A 207 -15.91 6.65 0.75
N LEU A 208 -14.74 6.14 1.10
CA LEU A 208 -13.91 5.30 0.24
C LEU A 208 -13.55 4.02 0.96
N SER A 209 -13.81 2.89 0.35
CA SER A 209 -13.45 1.56 0.83
C SER A 209 -12.94 0.70 -0.32
N GLU A 210 -12.23 -0.37 -0.01
CA GLU A 210 -11.98 -1.44 -0.97
C GLU A 210 -13.29 -2.15 -1.33
N LYS A 211 -13.38 -2.66 -2.55
CA LYS A 211 -14.46 -3.57 -2.94
C LYS A 211 -14.30 -4.88 -2.17
N ASP A 212 -15.31 -5.28 -1.43
CA ASP A 212 -15.25 -6.45 -0.56
C ASP A 212 -15.45 -7.75 -1.34
N ASP A 213 -14.45 -8.62 -1.33
CA ASP A 213 -14.47 -9.94 -1.96
C ASP A 213 -14.54 -11.09 -0.94
N THR A 214 -14.72 -10.80 0.36
CA THR A 214 -14.76 -11.82 1.42
C THR A 214 -15.88 -12.85 1.20
N ALA A 215 -17.04 -12.41 0.68
CA ALA A 215 -18.15 -13.32 0.38
C ALA A 215 -17.78 -14.38 -0.67
N ARG A 216 -16.93 -14.05 -1.65
CA ARG A 216 -16.47 -15.01 -2.66
C ARG A 216 -15.56 -16.07 -2.04
N VAL A 217 -14.70 -15.66 -1.13
CA VAL A 217 -13.81 -16.58 -0.41
C VAL A 217 -14.59 -17.47 0.54
N LEU A 218 -15.55 -16.91 1.31
CA LEU A 218 -16.42 -17.69 2.19
C LEU A 218 -17.27 -18.71 1.41
N ALA A 219 -17.73 -18.35 0.22
CA ALA A 219 -18.45 -19.29 -0.65
C ALA A 219 -17.54 -20.45 -1.08
N ALA A 220 -16.29 -20.18 -1.46
CA ALA A 220 -15.33 -21.23 -1.82
C ALA A 220 -14.95 -22.12 -0.64
N LEU A 221 -14.75 -21.56 0.56
CA LEU A 221 -14.45 -22.32 1.79
C LEU A 221 -15.61 -23.25 2.21
N ASN A 222 -16.84 -22.91 1.84
CA ASN A 222 -18.03 -23.72 2.14
C ASN A 222 -18.38 -24.70 1.00
N ASP A 223 -17.69 -24.67 -0.12
CA ASP A 223 -17.91 -25.58 -1.24
C ASP A 223 -17.00 -26.81 -1.12
N PRO A 224 -17.55 -28.00 -0.82
CA PRO A 224 -16.76 -29.22 -0.65
C PRO A 224 -16.08 -29.69 -1.95
N ALA A 225 -16.46 -29.15 -3.11
CA ALA A 225 -15.81 -29.43 -4.39
C ALA A 225 -14.57 -28.58 -4.64
N LYS A 226 -14.30 -27.56 -3.78
CA LYS A 226 -13.16 -26.70 -3.91
C LYS A 226 -12.08 -27.01 -2.88
N HIS A 227 -10.84 -27.04 -3.35
CA HIS A 227 -9.64 -27.07 -2.51
C HIS A 227 -9.08 -25.66 -2.42
N VAL A 228 -9.23 -25.00 -1.26
CA VAL A 228 -8.95 -23.58 -1.11
C VAL A 228 -7.55 -23.35 -0.55
N VAL A 229 -6.70 -22.76 -1.37
CA VAL A 229 -5.30 -22.46 -1.04
C VAL A 229 -5.13 -20.95 -0.81
N VAL A 230 -4.42 -20.57 0.25
CA VAL A 230 -4.14 -19.16 0.54
C VAL A 230 -2.65 -18.88 0.67
N GLY A 231 -2.23 -17.68 0.19
CA GLY A 231 -0.88 -17.16 0.38
C GLY A 231 -0.89 -15.67 0.78
N PRO A 232 -0.35 -15.31 1.96
CA PRO A 232 -0.15 -13.92 2.36
C PRO A 232 1.17 -13.36 1.79
N ALA A 233 1.14 -12.05 1.43
CA ALA A 233 2.31 -11.31 0.99
C ALA A 233 3.24 -10.92 2.18
N PRO A 234 4.52 -10.58 1.91
CA PRO A 234 5.53 -10.31 2.96
C PRO A 234 5.09 -9.31 4.02
N SER A 235 4.49 -8.20 3.62
CA SER A 235 4.12 -7.12 4.55
C SER A 235 2.92 -7.45 5.44
N ILE A 236 2.12 -8.48 5.14
CA ILE A 236 0.93 -8.82 5.94
C ILE A 236 1.32 -9.23 7.36
N ARG A 237 2.42 -9.98 7.50
CA ARG A 237 2.93 -10.48 8.79
C ARG A 237 3.31 -9.37 9.77
N VAL A 238 3.65 -8.17 9.27
CA VAL A 238 4.05 -7.03 10.12
C VAL A 238 2.98 -5.94 10.20
N THR A 239 1.81 -6.14 9.58
CA THR A 239 0.75 -5.14 9.56
C THR A 239 -0.61 -5.66 10.04
N LEU A 240 -0.89 -6.97 9.91
CA LEU A 240 -2.17 -7.56 10.29
C LEU A 240 -2.52 -7.33 11.77
N GLY A 241 -1.50 -7.36 12.65
CA GLY A 241 -1.68 -7.11 14.09
C GLY A 241 -2.33 -5.77 14.42
N GLU A 242 -2.14 -4.76 13.57
CA GLU A 242 -2.74 -3.44 13.73
C GLU A 242 -4.28 -3.47 13.64
N CYS A 243 -4.87 -4.45 12.94
CA CYS A 243 -6.32 -4.65 12.90
C CYS A 243 -6.89 -5.08 14.27
N PHE A 244 -6.04 -5.57 15.16
CA PHE A 244 -6.39 -6.09 16.49
C PHE A 244 -5.77 -5.28 17.63
N GLY A 245 -5.31 -4.05 17.35
CA GLY A 245 -4.78 -3.13 18.35
C GLY A 245 -3.33 -3.38 18.76
N LEU A 246 -2.62 -4.30 18.11
CA LEU A 246 -1.20 -4.50 18.38
C LEU A 246 -0.34 -3.32 17.88
N PRO A 247 0.82 -3.07 18.48
CA PRO A 247 1.72 -2.01 18.04
C PRO A 247 2.11 -2.12 16.57
N ILE A 248 2.28 -0.96 15.91
CA ILE A 248 2.69 -0.88 14.50
C ILE A 248 4.02 -1.63 14.29
N GLY A 249 4.06 -2.51 13.29
CA GLY A 249 5.25 -3.30 12.98
C GLY A 249 5.46 -4.52 13.89
N THR A 250 4.43 -4.96 14.62
CA THR A 250 4.48 -6.24 15.34
C THR A 250 4.43 -7.40 14.33
N ASN A 251 5.44 -8.28 14.37
CA ASN A 251 5.40 -9.50 13.55
C ASN A 251 4.43 -10.51 14.15
N VAL A 252 3.43 -10.91 13.38
CA VAL A 252 2.36 -11.85 13.76
C VAL A 252 2.26 -13.04 12.80
N GLU A 253 3.37 -13.42 12.13
CA GLU A 253 3.40 -14.47 11.11
C GLU A 253 2.75 -15.76 11.60
N GLY A 254 3.20 -16.31 12.72
CA GLY A 254 2.68 -17.57 13.25
C GLY A 254 1.19 -17.51 13.61
N LYS A 255 0.75 -16.40 14.22
CA LYS A 255 -0.68 -16.17 14.54
C LYS A 255 -1.52 -16.01 13.28
N MET A 256 -1.00 -15.36 12.26
CA MET A 256 -1.64 -15.21 10.95
C MET A 256 -1.86 -16.57 10.30
N VAL A 257 -0.85 -17.44 10.27
CA VAL A 257 -0.98 -18.81 9.72
C VAL A 257 -2.04 -19.61 10.47
N THR A 258 -2.04 -19.55 11.80
CA THR A 258 -3.06 -20.21 12.61
C THR A 258 -4.46 -19.67 12.34
N ALA A 259 -4.61 -18.34 12.20
CA ALA A 259 -5.89 -17.72 11.86
C ALA A 259 -6.41 -18.22 10.50
N LEU A 260 -5.56 -18.26 9.48
CA LEU A 260 -5.92 -18.75 8.15
C LEU A 260 -6.39 -20.22 8.20
N ARG A 261 -5.69 -21.10 8.92
CA ARG A 261 -6.13 -22.49 9.10
C ARG A 261 -7.49 -22.58 9.81
N ARG A 262 -7.71 -21.77 10.86
CA ARG A 262 -8.98 -21.74 11.58
C ARG A 262 -10.15 -21.13 10.79
N LEU A 263 -9.85 -20.32 9.78
CA LEU A 263 -10.84 -19.86 8.81
C LEU A 263 -11.29 -20.95 7.82
N GLY A 264 -10.57 -22.09 7.77
CA GLY A 264 -10.94 -23.23 6.94
C GLY A 264 -10.16 -23.37 5.63
N PHE A 265 -9.06 -22.65 5.44
CA PHE A 265 -8.20 -22.86 4.27
C PHE A 265 -7.51 -24.24 4.33
N ASP A 266 -7.55 -25.00 3.23
CA ASP A 266 -6.98 -26.34 3.13
C ASP A 266 -5.46 -26.31 3.14
N LYS A 267 -4.85 -25.30 2.48
CA LYS A 267 -3.41 -25.05 2.46
C LYS A 267 -3.10 -23.58 2.71
N VAL A 268 -2.09 -23.36 3.52
CA VAL A 268 -1.55 -22.03 3.83
C VAL A 268 -0.09 -22.03 3.42
N PHE A 269 0.19 -21.49 2.23
CA PHE A 269 1.53 -21.32 1.68
C PHE A 269 2.01 -19.87 1.86
N ASP A 270 3.26 -19.60 1.50
CA ASP A 270 3.88 -18.29 1.61
C ASP A 270 4.15 -17.68 0.23
N VAL A 271 3.60 -16.48 -0.05
CA VAL A 271 3.91 -15.76 -1.29
C VAL A 271 5.37 -15.33 -1.35
N ASP A 272 6.07 -15.27 -0.21
CA ASP A 272 7.51 -14.99 -0.16
C ASP A 272 8.31 -16.06 -0.91
N THR A 273 7.87 -17.33 -0.91
CA THR A 273 8.47 -18.37 -1.76
C THR A 273 8.41 -17.96 -3.24
N ALA A 274 7.28 -17.40 -3.69
CA ALA A 274 7.14 -16.93 -5.07
C ALA A 274 7.95 -15.65 -5.35
N ALA A 275 8.23 -14.83 -4.33
CA ALA A 275 9.16 -13.71 -4.48
C ALA A 275 10.59 -14.19 -4.73
N ASP A 276 11.01 -15.32 -4.13
CA ASP A 276 12.30 -15.94 -4.44
C ASP A 276 12.38 -16.41 -5.90
N PHE A 277 11.30 -17.01 -6.45
CA PHE A 277 11.21 -17.31 -7.89
C PHE A 277 11.32 -16.06 -8.74
N THR A 278 10.65 -14.97 -8.34
CA THR A 278 10.72 -13.70 -9.08
C THR A 278 12.15 -13.19 -9.16
N ILE A 279 12.93 -13.27 -8.08
CA ILE A 279 14.34 -12.83 -8.10
C ILE A 279 15.19 -13.69 -9.05
N LEU A 280 14.97 -14.99 -9.11
CA LEU A 280 15.73 -15.85 -10.02
C LEU A 280 15.38 -15.57 -11.48
N GLU A 281 14.11 -15.44 -11.81
CA GLU A 281 13.67 -15.13 -13.18
C GLU A 281 14.08 -13.70 -13.60
N GLU A 282 13.79 -12.70 -12.76
CA GLU A 282 14.10 -11.29 -13.07
C GLU A 282 15.60 -11.02 -13.05
N GLY A 283 16.35 -11.67 -12.14
CA GLY A 283 17.81 -11.62 -12.11
C GLY A 283 18.44 -12.25 -13.36
N THR A 284 17.89 -13.38 -13.84
CA THR A 284 18.31 -14.03 -15.08
C THR A 284 18.01 -13.15 -16.30
N GLU A 285 16.82 -12.54 -16.34
CA GLU A 285 16.47 -11.58 -17.39
C GLU A 285 17.40 -10.36 -17.36
N PHE A 286 17.70 -9.81 -16.17
CA PHE A 286 18.62 -8.69 -16.01
C PHE A 286 20.02 -9.02 -16.52
N LEU A 287 20.58 -10.15 -16.14
CA LEU A 287 21.89 -10.60 -16.60
C LEU A 287 21.94 -10.79 -18.14
N SER A 288 20.87 -11.35 -18.70
CA SER A 288 20.74 -11.48 -20.16
C SER A 288 20.75 -10.11 -20.86
N ARG A 289 19.95 -9.13 -20.36
CA ARG A 289 19.91 -7.78 -20.92
C ARG A 289 21.24 -7.04 -20.74
N LEU A 290 21.88 -7.20 -19.60
CA LEU A 290 23.17 -6.59 -19.28
C LEU A 290 24.30 -7.11 -20.21
N ASN A 291 24.17 -8.33 -20.73
CA ASN A 291 25.08 -8.93 -21.69
C ASN A 291 24.69 -8.71 -23.17
N GLY A 292 23.78 -7.76 -23.44
CA GLY A 292 23.36 -7.35 -24.78
C GLY A 292 22.12 -8.06 -25.32
N GLY A 293 21.42 -8.83 -24.50
CA GLY A 293 20.19 -9.56 -24.86
C GLY A 293 18.89 -8.74 -24.77
N GLY A 294 18.95 -7.42 -24.55
CA GLY A 294 17.74 -6.60 -24.45
C GLY A 294 17.97 -5.15 -24.08
N THR A 295 16.88 -4.43 -23.83
CA THR A 295 16.91 -2.99 -23.51
C THR A 295 17.16 -2.75 -22.03
N LEU A 296 18.05 -1.82 -21.72
CA LEU A 296 18.27 -1.27 -20.37
C LEU A 296 17.69 0.15 -20.26
N PRO A 297 17.33 0.60 -19.06
CA PRO A 297 17.31 -0.19 -17.83
C PRO A 297 16.24 -1.28 -17.86
N LEU A 298 16.47 -2.39 -17.15
CA LEU A 298 15.40 -3.29 -16.73
C LEU A 298 14.62 -2.63 -15.60
N ILE A 299 13.30 -2.58 -15.71
CA ILE A 299 12.41 -2.02 -14.68
C ILE A 299 11.54 -3.14 -14.11
N THR A 300 11.46 -3.25 -12.78
CA THR A 300 10.69 -4.30 -12.09
C THR A 300 9.19 -4.26 -12.41
N SER A 301 8.52 -5.42 -12.41
CA SER A 301 7.11 -5.62 -12.79
C SER A 301 6.17 -5.98 -11.63
N CYS A 302 6.68 -6.17 -10.41
CA CYS A 302 5.91 -6.70 -9.28
C CYS A 302 4.80 -5.77 -8.74
N SER A 303 4.84 -4.47 -9.06
CA SER A 303 3.90 -3.44 -8.59
C SER A 303 2.80 -3.14 -9.63
N PRO A 304 1.58 -3.71 -9.53
CA PRO A 304 0.57 -3.58 -10.59
C PRO A 304 0.03 -2.15 -10.75
N GLY A 305 0.13 -1.31 -9.72
CA GLY A 305 -0.20 0.10 -9.85
C GLY A 305 0.81 0.86 -10.71
N TRP A 306 2.09 0.51 -10.63
CA TRP A 306 3.14 1.01 -11.52
C TRP A 306 2.95 0.47 -12.93
N VAL A 307 2.76 -0.84 -13.09
CA VAL A 307 2.53 -1.47 -14.40
C VAL A 307 1.37 -0.79 -15.13
N ARG A 308 0.23 -0.58 -14.44
CA ARG A 308 -0.92 0.09 -15.02
C ARG A 308 -0.62 1.55 -15.39
N TYR A 309 0.17 2.25 -14.58
CA TYR A 309 0.65 3.59 -14.91
C TYR A 309 1.49 3.58 -16.19
N LEU A 310 2.43 2.65 -16.31
CA LEU A 310 3.28 2.50 -17.49
C LEU A 310 2.44 2.25 -18.76
N GLU A 311 1.53 1.28 -18.71
CA GLU A 311 0.66 0.92 -19.84
C GLU A 311 -0.22 2.08 -20.33
N GLN A 312 -0.63 2.96 -19.42
CA GLN A 312 -1.52 4.10 -19.71
C GLN A 312 -0.76 5.39 -20.06
N HIS A 313 0.33 5.68 -19.35
CA HIS A 313 0.99 7.00 -19.40
C HIS A 313 2.34 7.00 -20.10
N ALA A 314 3.02 5.85 -20.18
CA ALA A 314 4.34 5.73 -20.80
C ALA A 314 4.50 4.43 -21.61
N PRO A 315 3.57 4.08 -22.51
CA PRO A 315 3.62 2.82 -23.26
C PRO A 315 4.82 2.68 -24.19
N ASP A 316 5.52 3.76 -24.47
CA ASP A 316 6.80 3.78 -25.18
C ASP A 316 7.93 3.11 -24.39
N MET A 317 7.80 2.97 -23.07
CA MET A 317 8.76 2.32 -22.18
C MET A 317 8.41 0.85 -21.85
N LEU A 318 7.41 0.27 -22.51
CA LEU A 318 7.00 -1.13 -22.24
C LEU A 318 8.09 -2.16 -22.53
N HIS A 319 9.06 -1.85 -23.38
CA HIS A 319 10.21 -2.72 -23.66
C HIS A 319 11.26 -2.72 -22.55
N ASN A 320 11.18 -1.78 -21.61
CA ASN A 320 12.06 -1.71 -20.44
C ASN A 320 11.56 -2.55 -19.25
N ILE A 321 10.24 -2.81 -19.16
CA ILE A 321 9.72 -3.57 -18.03
C ILE A 321 10.15 -5.03 -18.09
N SER A 322 10.36 -5.65 -16.93
CA SER A 322 10.58 -7.09 -16.80
C SER A 322 9.35 -7.87 -17.28
N SER A 323 9.59 -8.95 -18.00
CA SER A 323 8.52 -9.86 -18.45
C SER A 323 7.98 -10.74 -17.31
N CYS A 324 8.64 -10.78 -16.16
CA CYS A 324 8.23 -11.58 -15.02
C CYS A 324 6.83 -11.23 -14.52
N LYS A 325 6.05 -12.25 -14.19
CA LYS A 325 4.83 -12.09 -13.40
C LYS A 325 5.19 -11.59 -12.00
N SER A 326 4.25 -10.93 -11.34
CA SER A 326 4.44 -10.56 -9.93
C SER A 326 4.47 -11.80 -9.02
N PRO A 327 5.08 -11.73 -7.81
CA PRO A 327 5.06 -12.83 -6.85
C PRO A 327 3.65 -13.40 -6.59
N GLN A 328 2.60 -12.56 -6.56
CA GLN A 328 1.22 -13.03 -6.47
C GLN A 328 0.85 -13.97 -7.62
N GLN A 329 1.16 -13.58 -8.84
CA GLN A 329 0.79 -14.37 -10.02
C GLN A 329 1.69 -15.59 -10.18
N MET A 330 2.99 -15.50 -9.86
CA MET A 330 3.87 -16.67 -9.81
C MET A 330 3.41 -17.68 -8.77
N PHE A 331 3.00 -17.22 -7.59
CA PHE A 331 2.40 -18.04 -6.54
C PHE A 331 1.21 -18.84 -7.09
N GLY A 332 0.22 -18.13 -7.65
CA GLY A 332 -0.95 -18.78 -8.23
C GLY A 332 -0.61 -19.73 -9.37
N SER A 333 0.36 -19.36 -10.23
CA SER A 333 0.84 -20.22 -11.32
C SER A 333 1.39 -21.54 -10.78
N LEU A 334 2.25 -21.49 -9.75
CA LEU A 334 2.84 -22.69 -9.14
C LEU A 334 1.78 -23.53 -8.42
N VAL A 335 0.79 -22.91 -7.77
CA VAL A 335 -0.32 -23.63 -7.14
C VAL A 335 -1.19 -24.32 -8.18
N LYS A 336 -1.55 -23.64 -9.28
CA LYS A 336 -2.41 -24.21 -10.35
C LYS A 336 -1.65 -25.16 -11.30
N THR A 337 -0.35 -25.37 -11.12
CA THR A 337 0.46 -26.26 -11.95
C THR A 337 1.25 -27.25 -11.09
N TYR A 338 2.36 -26.84 -10.51
CA TYR A 338 3.23 -27.72 -9.71
C TYR A 338 2.51 -28.36 -8.54
N TYR A 339 1.83 -27.56 -7.69
CA TYR A 339 1.11 -28.13 -6.55
C TYR A 339 -0.05 -29.02 -6.99
N ALA A 340 -0.83 -28.62 -8.01
CA ALA A 340 -1.92 -29.42 -8.56
C ALA A 340 -1.43 -30.79 -9.04
N GLU A 341 -0.29 -30.84 -9.76
CA GLU A 341 0.35 -32.08 -10.22
C GLU A 341 0.79 -32.95 -9.05
N GLN A 342 1.50 -32.38 -8.07
CA GLN A 342 1.98 -33.11 -6.88
C GLN A 342 0.85 -33.65 -6.00
N ALA A 343 -0.27 -32.93 -5.94
CA ALA A 343 -1.45 -33.32 -5.17
C ALA A 343 -2.42 -34.24 -5.96
N GLY A 344 -2.19 -34.43 -7.26
CA GLY A 344 -3.08 -35.21 -8.13
C GLY A 344 -4.47 -34.60 -8.28
N MET A 345 -4.57 -33.27 -8.29
CA MET A 345 -5.82 -32.50 -8.34
C MET A 345 -6.00 -31.81 -9.68
N ASP A 346 -7.27 -31.66 -10.12
CA ASP A 346 -7.56 -30.78 -11.25
C ASP A 346 -7.31 -29.30 -10.84
N PRO A 347 -6.51 -28.54 -11.60
CA PRO A 347 -6.30 -27.11 -11.34
C PRO A 347 -7.59 -26.29 -11.24
N GLN A 348 -8.69 -26.72 -11.88
CA GLN A 348 -9.97 -26.03 -11.82
C GLN A 348 -10.69 -26.20 -10.48
N ASP A 349 -10.41 -27.27 -9.73
CA ASP A 349 -10.97 -27.51 -8.41
C ASP A 349 -10.20 -26.78 -7.30
N ILE A 350 -8.99 -26.29 -7.59
CA ILE A 350 -8.20 -25.49 -6.66
C ILE A 350 -8.64 -24.03 -6.75
N PHE A 351 -9.03 -23.44 -5.62
CA PHE A 351 -9.38 -22.02 -5.51
C PHE A 351 -8.25 -21.26 -4.79
N VAL A 352 -7.56 -20.38 -5.50
CA VAL A 352 -6.38 -19.68 -4.99
C VAL A 352 -6.76 -18.30 -4.48
N VAL A 353 -6.47 -18.05 -3.21
CA VAL A 353 -6.65 -16.76 -2.54
C VAL A 353 -5.31 -16.15 -2.20
N SER A 354 -5.10 -14.90 -2.56
CA SER A 354 -3.94 -14.12 -2.10
C SER A 354 -4.36 -13.08 -1.07
N ILE A 355 -3.56 -12.91 -0.01
CA ILE A 355 -3.75 -11.82 0.95
C ILE A 355 -2.70 -10.76 0.68
N MET A 356 -3.13 -9.57 0.23
CA MET A 356 -2.25 -8.55 -0.32
C MET A 356 -2.39 -7.19 0.39
N PRO A 357 -1.30 -6.44 0.55
CA PRO A 357 -1.35 -5.07 1.10
C PRO A 357 -1.92 -4.04 0.11
N CYS A 358 -2.40 -4.48 -1.02
CA CYS A 358 -2.55 -3.68 -2.23
C CYS A 358 -3.94 -3.88 -2.86
N THR A 359 -4.60 -2.79 -3.23
CA THR A 359 -5.89 -2.87 -3.95
C THR A 359 -5.70 -3.06 -5.46
N ALA A 360 -4.55 -2.68 -6.03
CA ALA A 360 -4.25 -2.93 -7.44
C ALA A 360 -4.09 -4.43 -7.75
N LYS A 361 -3.79 -5.27 -6.76
CA LYS A 361 -3.76 -6.73 -6.89
C LYS A 361 -5.14 -7.32 -7.21
N LYS A 362 -6.23 -6.68 -6.77
CA LYS A 362 -7.60 -7.04 -7.19
C LYS A 362 -7.86 -6.80 -8.70
N TYR A 363 -7.19 -5.82 -9.28
CA TYR A 363 -7.20 -5.60 -10.72
C TYR A 363 -6.30 -6.60 -11.45
N GLU A 364 -5.10 -6.88 -10.89
CA GLU A 364 -4.12 -7.77 -11.50
C GLU A 364 -4.67 -9.19 -11.73
N VAL A 365 -5.44 -9.74 -10.78
CA VAL A 365 -6.03 -11.09 -10.90
C VAL A 365 -7.10 -11.20 -11.99
N LEU A 366 -7.56 -10.09 -12.54
CA LEU A 366 -8.56 -10.04 -13.62
C LEU A 366 -7.92 -9.88 -15.03
N ARG A 367 -6.59 -9.82 -15.12
CA ARG A 367 -5.89 -9.59 -16.38
C ARG A 367 -5.77 -10.88 -17.17
N GLU A 368 -6.32 -10.91 -18.38
CA GLU A 368 -6.26 -12.07 -19.27
C GLU A 368 -4.83 -12.47 -19.65
N GLU A 369 -3.90 -11.51 -19.69
CA GLU A 369 -2.49 -11.74 -19.98
C GLU A 369 -1.79 -12.60 -18.91
N GLN A 370 -2.43 -12.79 -17.75
CA GLN A 370 -1.93 -13.66 -16.68
C GLN A 370 -2.36 -15.13 -16.85
N ARG A 371 -3.31 -15.42 -17.75
CA ARG A 371 -3.88 -16.76 -17.93
C ARG A 371 -2.79 -17.78 -18.26
N LEU A 372 -2.92 -18.95 -17.64
CA LEU A 372 -1.99 -20.06 -17.80
C LEU A 372 -2.28 -20.86 -19.08
N PRO A 373 -1.31 -21.63 -19.59
CA PRO A 373 -1.53 -22.51 -20.74
C PRO A 373 -2.64 -23.55 -20.54
N ASN A 374 -2.90 -23.97 -19.30
CA ASN A 374 -4.01 -24.87 -18.95
C ASN A 374 -5.39 -24.18 -18.90
N GLY A 375 -5.48 -22.90 -19.24
CA GLY A 375 -6.70 -22.11 -19.26
C GLY A 375 -7.14 -21.50 -17.92
N CYS A 376 -6.48 -21.83 -16.82
CA CYS A 376 -6.80 -21.27 -15.51
C CYS A 376 -6.25 -19.84 -15.33
N MET A 377 -6.94 -19.03 -14.54
CA MET A 377 -6.34 -17.85 -13.93
C MET A 377 -5.44 -18.29 -12.77
N PRO A 378 -4.25 -17.72 -12.58
CA PRO A 378 -3.36 -18.12 -11.49
C PRO A 378 -4.00 -17.92 -10.11
N VAL A 379 -4.62 -16.78 -9.87
CA VAL A 379 -5.27 -16.41 -8.60
C VAL A 379 -6.73 -16.08 -8.83
N ASP A 380 -7.61 -16.66 -8.03
CA ASP A 380 -9.07 -16.49 -8.17
C ASP A 380 -9.58 -15.24 -7.44
N VAL A 381 -9.01 -14.93 -6.27
CA VAL A 381 -9.37 -13.77 -5.44
C VAL A 381 -8.15 -13.19 -4.76
N SER A 382 -8.07 -11.86 -4.73
CA SER A 382 -7.10 -11.12 -3.92
C SER A 382 -7.83 -10.35 -2.81
N LEU A 383 -7.58 -10.69 -1.54
CA LEU A 383 -8.06 -9.96 -0.37
C LEU A 383 -7.01 -8.97 0.12
N THR A 384 -7.47 -7.87 0.70
CA THR A 384 -6.60 -6.92 1.42
C THR A 384 -6.35 -7.37 2.87
N THR A 385 -5.34 -6.78 3.52
CA THR A 385 -5.10 -6.98 4.97
C THR A 385 -6.35 -6.65 5.79
N ARG A 386 -7.08 -5.60 5.43
CA ARG A 386 -8.31 -5.20 6.13
C ARG A 386 -9.45 -6.21 5.95
N GLU A 387 -9.60 -6.79 4.76
CA GLU A 387 -10.59 -7.86 4.51
C GLU A 387 -10.26 -9.09 5.35
N LEU A 388 -9.00 -9.52 5.40
CA LEU A 388 -8.59 -10.62 6.27
C LEU A 388 -8.86 -10.30 7.76
N GLY A 389 -8.53 -9.10 8.23
CA GLY A 389 -8.85 -8.66 9.60
C GLY A 389 -10.35 -8.77 9.91
N ARG A 390 -11.22 -8.37 8.98
CA ARG A 390 -12.69 -8.52 9.13
C ARG A 390 -13.12 -9.99 9.18
N MET A 391 -12.58 -10.85 8.31
CA MET A 391 -12.91 -12.29 8.32
C MET A 391 -12.53 -12.93 9.64
N ILE A 392 -11.34 -12.63 10.18
CA ILE A 392 -10.87 -13.14 11.49
C ILE A 392 -11.81 -12.68 12.61
N THR A 393 -12.21 -11.41 12.61
CA THR A 393 -13.15 -10.86 13.60
C THR A 393 -14.54 -11.50 13.49
N GLN A 394 -15.07 -11.66 12.28
CA GLN A 394 -16.37 -12.27 12.02
C GLN A 394 -16.41 -13.75 12.41
N ALA A 395 -15.28 -14.45 12.28
CA ALA A 395 -15.14 -15.84 12.73
C ALA A 395 -15.02 -15.97 14.26
N GLY A 396 -15.02 -14.86 15.01
CA GLY A 396 -14.90 -14.87 16.47
C GLY A 396 -13.53 -15.31 16.99
N LEU A 397 -12.49 -15.22 16.16
CA LEU A 397 -11.13 -15.60 16.56
C LEU A 397 -10.49 -14.50 17.43
N LEU A 398 -10.08 -14.88 18.64
CA LEU A 398 -9.30 -14.00 19.53
C LEU A 398 -7.84 -13.98 19.05
N PHE A 399 -7.54 -13.12 18.09
CA PHE A 399 -6.28 -13.13 17.35
C PHE A 399 -5.03 -13.08 18.24
N GLU A 400 -5.04 -12.26 19.28
CA GLU A 400 -3.92 -12.11 20.21
C GLU A 400 -3.59 -13.39 20.98
N HIS A 401 -4.58 -14.27 21.17
CA HIS A 401 -4.46 -15.52 21.92
C HIS A 401 -4.20 -16.75 21.04
N LEU A 402 -4.09 -16.56 19.71
CA LEU A 402 -3.77 -17.68 18.83
C LEU A 402 -2.33 -18.17 19.07
N PRO A 403 -2.11 -19.50 19.06
CA PRO A 403 -0.76 -20.03 19.03
C PRO A 403 -0.10 -19.74 17.68
N ASP A 404 1.22 -19.74 17.66
CA ASP A 404 1.95 -19.62 16.41
C ASP A 404 1.85 -20.94 15.61
N GLY A 405 1.60 -20.82 14.31
CA GLY A 405 1.58 -21.88 13.32
C GLY A 405 2.69 -21.71 12.30
N ALA A 406 2.92 -22.75 11.49
CA ALA A 406 3.88 -22.72 10.39
C ALA A 406 3.18 -22.92 9.05
N PHE A 407 3.71 -22.36 7.98
CA PHE A 407 3.26 -22.57 6.60
C PHE A 407 3.38 -24.05 6.20
N ASP A 408 2.58 -24.46 5.22
CA ASP A 408 2.70 -25.80 4.63
C ASP A 408 4.00 -25.90 3.80
N PRO A 409 4.82 -26.95 3.98
CA PRO A 409 6.24 -26.92 3.55
C PRO A 409 6.47 -26.88 2.05
N MET A 410 5.49 -27.29 1.21
CA MET A 410 5.70 -27.40 -0.23
C MET A 410 5.98 -26.05 -0.93
N LEU A 411 5.30 -24.99 -0.53
CA LEU A 411 5.50 -23.61 -1.00
C LEU A 411 5.46 -22.64 0.20
N GLY A 412 6.01 -23.03 1.33
CA GLY A 412 5.96 -22.24 2.57
C GLY A 412 7.34 -22.00 3.20
N VAL A 413 8.42 -22.32 2.49
CA VAL A 413 9.78 -21.95 2.90
C VAL A 413 10.21 -20.76 2.06
N SER A 414 10.60 -19.68 2.72
CA SER A 414 11.02 -18.44 2.10
C SER A 414 12.36 -17.96 2.65
N THR A 415 12.89 -16.90 2.07
CA THR A 415 14.17 -16.30 2.47
C THR A 415 14.00 -14.89 3.02
N GLY A 416 15.03 -14.39 3.70
CA GLY A 416 15.09 -12.99 4.12
C GLY A 416 15.02 -12.01 2.94
N ALA A 417 15.57 -12.39 1.78
CA ALA A 417 15.45 -11.62 0.54
C ALA A 417 13.97 -11.43 0.13
N ALA A 418 13.15 -12.47 0.24
CA ALA A 418 11.72 -12.39 -0.06
C ALA A 418 10.95 -11.57 0.98
N ALA A 419 11.29 -11.72 2.27
CA ALA A 419 10.63 -10.99 3.35
C ALA A 419 10.73 -9.46 3.17
N ILE A 420 11.89 -8.94 2.73
CA ILE A 420 12.11 -7.50 2.53
C ILE A 420 11.39 -6.90 1.30
N PHE A 421 10.80 -7.68 0.41
CA PHE A 421 9.98 -7.19 -0.72
C PHE A 421 8.87 -6.23 -0.30
N GLY A 422 8.43 -6.33 0.94
CA GLY A 422 7.42 -5.44 1.49
C GLY A 422 7.86 -3.97 1.59
N ALA A 423 9.15 -3.69 1.68
CA ALA A 423 9.74 -2.35 1.78
C ALA A 423 10.28 -1.86 0.43
N SER A 424 10.26 -0.54 0.21
CA SER A 424 10.90 0.07 -0.97
C SER A 424 12.42 -0.13 -0.94
N GLY A 425 12.96 -0.66 -2.02
CA GLY A 425 14.36 -1.08 -2.15
C GLY A 425 14.58 -2.56 -1.82
N GLY A 426 13.57 -3.24 -1.28
CA GLY A 426 13.69 -4.65 -0.90
C GLY A 426 13.81 -5.59 -2.10
N VAL A 427 13.12 -5.31 -3.20
CA VAL A 427 13.25 -6.08 -4.45
C VAL A 427 14.64 -5.88 -5.04
N MET A 428 15.10 -4.62 -5.09
CA MET A 428 16.45 -4.28 -5.56
C MET A 428 17.53 -4.97 -4.72
N GLU A 429 17.42 -4.90 -3.41
CA GLU A 429 18.37 -5.55 -2.51
C GLU A 429 18.36 -7.08 -2.67
N ALA A 430 17.19 -7.71 -2.78
CA ALA A 430 17.07 -9.14 -3.02
C ALA A 430 17.72 -9.56 -4.35
N ALA A 431 17.51 -8.78 -5.41
CA ALA A 431 18.12 -9.02 -6.71
C ALA A 431 19.66 -8.86 -6.64
N LEU A 432 20.15 -7.81 -6.00
CA LEU A 432 21.59 -7.58 -5.84
C LEU A 432 22.27 -8.72 -5.06
N ARG A 433 21.65 -9.21 -3.98
CA ARG A 433 22.17 -10.36 -3.20
C ARG A 433 22.39 -11.60 -4.08
N THR A 434 21.49 -11.85 -5.01
CA THR A 434 21.58 -13.03 -5.90
C THR A 434 22.48 -12.78 -7.11
N VAL A 435 22.28 -11.67 -7.84
CA VAL A 435 23.01 -11.36 -9.08
C VAL A 435 24.50 -11.14 -8.81
N VAL A 436 24.85 -10.39 -7.74
CA VAL A 436 26.26 -10.15 -7.41
C VAL A 436 26.97 -11.44 -7.05
N GLU A 437 26.31 -12.33 -6.29
CA GLU A 437 26.92 -13.63 -5.95
C GLU A 437 27.10 -14.55 -7.16
N GLN A 438 26.13 -14.56 -8.08
CA GLN A 438 26.28 -15.32 -9.34
C GLN A 438 27.46 -14.83 -10.20
N LEU A 439 27.75 -13.53 -10.16
CA LEU A 439 28.86 -12.95 -10.92
C LEU A 439 30.22 -13.04 -10.21
N THR A 440 30.25 -13.01 -8.87
CA THR A 440 31.50 -12.95 -8.09
C THR A 440 31.89 -14.27 -7.44
N GLY A 441 30.96 -15.22 -7.35
CA GLY A 441 31.12 -16.51 -6.69
C GLY A 441 30.58 -16.53 -5.25
N ALA A 442 30.30 -17.74 -4.76
CA ALA A 442 29.65 -17.98 -3.47
C ALA A 442 30.40 -17.33 -2.29
N GLY A 443 29.66 -16.65 -1.43
CA GLY A 443 30.16 -16.01 -0.24
C GLY A 443 30.91 -14.68 -0.42
N MET A 444 31.05 -14.19 -1.66
CA MET A 444 31.73 -12.92 -1.97
C MET A 444 30.78 -11.73 -1.96
N ALA A 445 29.47 -11.93 -2.19
CA ALA A 445 28.47 -10.86 -2.23
C ALA A 445 28.09 -10.40 -0.81
N PRO A 446 27.93 -9.08 -0.58
CA PRO A 446 27.33 -8.57 0.66
C PRO A 446 25.92 -9.13 0.89
N LEU A 447 25.52 -9.22 2.17
CA LEU A 447 24.14 -9.56 2.54
C LEU A 447 23.24 -8.34 2.67
N GLU A 448 23.83 -7.15 2.78
CA GLU A 448 23.10 -5.90 2.97
C GLU A 448 23.58 -4.83 2.01
N TYR A 449 22.63 -4.20 1.36
CA TYR A 449 22.84 -3.07 0.43
C TYR A 449 22.11 -1.84 0.99
N LYS A 450 22.73 -1.17 1.99
CA LYS A 450 22.10 -0.10 2.76
C LYS A 450 21.73 1.12 1.93
N GLU A 451 22.41 1.36 0.84
CA GLU A 451 22.21 2.50 -0.07
C GLU A 451 20.83 2.47 -0.73
N VAL A 452 20.25 1.27 -0.93
CA VAL A 452 18.90 1.11 -1.49
C VAL A 452 17.81 0.96 -0.43
N ARG A 453 18.17 0.91 0.87
CA ARG A 453 17.22 0.92 2.01
C ARG A 453 16.77 2.34 2.33
N GLY A 454 15.71 2.48 3.13
CA GLY A 454 15.19 3.75 3.63
C GLY A 454 13.85 4.16 3.03
N MET A 455 13.32 5.26 3.56
CA MET A 455 11.97 5.75 3.22
C MET A 455 11.98 6.94 2.25
N GLU A 456 13.14 7.36 1.78
CA GLU A 456 13.25 8.39 0.75
C GLU A 456 12.54 7.95 -0.52
N GLY A 457 11.98 8.93 -1.23
CA GLY A 457 11.18 8.67 -2.42
C GLY A 457 11.99 8.18 -3.62
N VAL A 458 13.26 8.58 -3.72
CA VAL A 458 14.23 8.13 -4.73
C VAL A 458 15.56 7.83 -4.06
N LYS A 459 16.16 6.71 -4.40
CA LYS A 459 17.48 6.27 -3.93
C LYS A 459 18.27 5.76 -5.12
N GLU A 460 19.55 6.05 -5.15
CA GLU A 460 20.45 5.71 -6.25
C GLU A 460 21.74 5.10 -5.69
N ALA A 461 22.27 4.09 -6.36
CA ALA A 461 23.53 3.47 -6.00
C ALA A 461 24.26 2.97 -7.25
N SER A 462 25.57 2.78 -7.12
CA SER A 462 26.41 2.16 -8.15
C SER A 462 27.27 1.08 -7.51
N TYR A 463 27.33 -0.07 -8.18
CA TYR A 463 28.10 -1.22 -7.69
C TYR A 463 29.10 -1.65 -8.75
N GLU A 464 30.35 -1.80 -8.32
CA GLU A 464 31.41 -2.33 -9.18
C GLU A 464 31.30 -3.86 -9.23
N LEU A 465 31.07 -4.41 -10.41
CA LEU A 465 31.04 -5.83 -10.69
C LEU A 465 32.20 -6.22 -11.61
N PRO A 466 32.56 -7.51 -11.71
CA PRO A 466 33.64 -7.92 -12.60
C PRO A 466 33.41 -7.45 -14.05
N GLY A 467 34.22 -6.50 -14.50
CA GLY A 467 34.19 -5.96 -15.85
C GLY A 467 33.16 -4.86 -16.15
N LYS A 468 32.34 -4.43 -15.20
CA LYS A 468 31.37 -3.33 -15.40
C LYS A 468 30.84 -2.71 -14.10
N THR A 469 30.46 -1.44 -14.17
CA THR A 469 29.71 -0.76 -13.12
C THR A 469 28.23 -0.88 -13.39
N VAL A 470 27.43 -1.30 -12.40
CA VAL A 470 25.95 -1.38 -12.46
C VAL A 470 25.35 -0.23 -11.66
N ARG A 471 24.56 0.60 -12.34
CA ARG A 471 23.84 1.73 -11.74
C ARG A 471 22.40 1.34 -11.48
N VAL A 472 21.95 1.52 -10.26
CA VAL A 472 20.59 1.14 -9.82
C VAL A 472 19.83 2.35 -9.28
N CYS A 473 18.50 2.30 -9.44
CA CYS A 473 17.60 3.31 -8.88
C CYS A 473 16.38 2.63 -8.26
N VAL A 474 15.95 3.16 -7.11
CA VAL A 474 14.70 2.78 -6.45
C VAL A 474 13.83 4.00 -6.32
N ALA A 475 12.60 3.98 -6.86
CA ALA A 475 11.64 5.05 -6.69
C ALA A 475 10.29 4.53 -6.17
N SER A 476 9.74 5.23 -5.17
CA SER A 476 8.46 4.89 -4.55
C SER A 476 7.51 6.09 -4.47
N GLY A 477 6.21 5.81 -4.76
CA GLY A 477 5.20 6.83 -5.04
C GLY A 477 5.29 7.31 -6.50
N LEU A 478 4.16 7.30 -7.21
CA LEU A 478 4.16 7.56 -8.67
C LEU A 478 4.66 8.95 -9.05
N HIS A 479 4.59 9.95 -8.15
CA HIS A 479 5.23 11.24 -8.38
C HIS A 479 6.74 11.09 -8.59
N ASN A 480 7.41 10.35 -7.71
CA ASN A 480 8.85 10.09 -7.82
C ASN A 480 9.16 9.18 -9.02
N VAL A 481 8.35 8.13 -9.22
CA VAL A 481 8.45 7.23 -10.37
C VAL A 481 8.39 7.99 -11.68
N LYS A 482 7.41 8.91 -11.83
CA LYS A 482 7.29 9.75 -13.02
C LYS A 482 8.54 10.59 -13.26
N ARG A 483 9.08 11.23 -12.22
CA ARG A 483 10.28 12.07 -12.32
C ARG A 483 11.49 11.26 -12.83
N VAL A 484 11.71 10.06 -12.28
CA VAL A 484 12.80 9.17 -12.72
C VAL A 484 12.54 8.66 -14.13
N LEU A 485 11.32 8.25 -14.44
CA LEU A 485 10.92 7.75 -15.75
C LEU A 485 11.11 8.81 -16.85
N ASP A 486 10.70 10.05 -16.59
CA ASP A 486 10.89 11.16 -17.52
C ASP A 486 12.39 11.43 -17.77
N GLY A 487 13.23 11.38 -16.72
CA GLY A 487 14.68 11.52 -16.88
C GLY A 487 15.35 10.36 -17.64
N ILE A 488 14.83 9.14 -17.53
CA ILE A 488 15.27 8.01 -18.36
C ILE A 488 14.88 8.24 -19.83
N ARG A 489 13.66 8.72 -20.09
CA ARG A 489 13.14 8.96 -21.44
C ARG A 489 13.86 10.10 -22.17
N ASP A 490 14.23 11.16 -21.48
CA ASP A 490 14.95 12.30 -22.07
C ASP A 490 16.49 12.11 -22.07
N GLY A 491 16.98 11.00 -21.47
CA GLY A 491 18.39 10.64 -21.41
C GLY A 491 19.21 11.39 -20.35
N SER A 492 18.58 12.18 -19.50
CA SER A 492 19.25 12.89 -18.40
C SER A 492 19.62 11.95 -17.24
N LEU A 493 18.92 10.83 -17.10
CA LEU A 493 19.20 9.79 -16.12
C LEU A 493 19.50 8.46 -16.83
N GLN A 494 20.51 7.75 -16.35
CA GLN A 494 20.94 6.47 -16.93
C GLN A 494 21.17 5.44 -15.83
N TYR A 495 20.42 4.36 -15.89
CA TYR A 495 20.50 3.22 -14.98
C TYR A 495 20.56 1.91 -15.75
N ASP A 496 20.95 0.84 -15.08
CA ASP A 496 20.94 -0.52 -15.62
C ASP A 496 19.76 -1.31 -15.06
N PHE A 497 19.42 -1.09 -13.75
CA PHE A 497 18.31 -1.76 -13.11
C PHE A 497 17.52 -0.77 -12.23
N VAL A 498 16.18 -0.82 -12.29
CA VAL A 498 15.29 0.13 -11.61
C VAL A 498 14.16 -0.59 -10.91
N GLU A 499 13.95 -0.28 -9.62
CA GLU A 499 12.77 -0.69 -8.88
C GLU A 499 11.75 0.46 -8.82
N PHE A 500 10.54 0.23 -9.33
CA PHE A 500 9.43 1.17 -9.22
C PHE A 500 8.28 0.61 -8.37
N MET A 501 7.94 1.33 -7.31
CA MET A 501 6.80 1.04 -6.44
C MET A 501 5.75 2.16 -6.50
N ALA A 502 4.48 1.79 -6.79
CA ALA A 502 3.39 2.78 -6.84
C ALA A 502 3.11 3.45 -5.49
N CYS A 503 3.32 2.73 -4.39
CA CYS A 503 3.04 3.25 -3.05
C CYS A 503 4.30 3.84 -2.40
N PRO A 504 4.23 5.02 -1.75
CA PRO A 504 5.36 5.58 -1.01
C PRO A 504 5.85 4.65 0.10
N GLY A 505 7.14 4.30 0.05
CA GLY A 505 7.76 3.37 1.00
C GLY A 505 7.53 1.88 0.70
N GLY A 506 6.82 1.54 -0.39
CA GLY A 506 6.57 0.16 -0.81
C GLY A 506 5.26 -0.43 -0.30
N CYS A 507 5.16 -1.76 -0.30
CA CYS A 507 3.95 -2.51 0.03
C CYS A 507 3.51 -2.38 1.50
N ILE A 508 4.43 -2.09 2.42
CA ILE A 508 4.13 -1.77 3.83
C ILE A 508 3.17 -0.57 3.99
N ASN A 509 3.06 0.28 2.98
CA ASN A 509 2.15 1.42 2.92
C ASN A 509 1.13 1.29 1.77
N GLY A 510 0.82 0.07 1.37
CA GLY A 510 -0.11 -0.25 0.30
C GLY A 510 -1.56 0.16 0.60
N GLY A 511 -2.35 0.35 -0.46
CA GLY A 511 -3.76 0.78 -0.36
C GLY A 511 -4.70 -0.20 0.36
N GLY A 512 -4.27 -1.45 0.58
CA GLY A 512 -4.98 -2.50 1.32
C GLY A 512 -4.56 -2.66 2.80
N GLN A 513 -3.56 -1.91 3.27
CA GLN A 513 -3.03 -1.98 4.63
C GLN A 513 -3.99 -1.39 5.68
N PRO A 514 -3.84 -1.76 6.97
CA PRO A 514 -4.59 -1.14 8.06
C PRO A 514 -4.45 0.38 8.06
N ILE A 515 -5.55 1.07 8.32
CA ILE A 515 -5.61 2.53 8.26
C ILE A 515 -5.37 3.09 9.64
N GLN A 516 -4.27 3.81 9.78
CA GLN A 516 -3.96 4.55 10.99
C GLN A 516 -4.60 5.94 10.96
N HIS A 517 -5.04 6.40 12.11
CA HIS A 517 -5.61 7.74 12.31
C HIS A 517 -4.64 8.83 11.88
N ALA A 518 -5.15 9.95 11.35
CA ALA A 518 -4.30 11.07 10.94
C ALA A 518 -3.42 11.60 12.08
N ASN A 519 -3.89 11.57 13.33
CA ASN A 519 -3.09 11.94 14.50
C ASN A 519 -1.83 11.06 14.68
N VAL A 520 -1.88 9.79 14.28
CA VAL A 520 -0.73 8.90 14.27
C VAL A 520 0.12 9.17 13.02
N ARG A 521 -0.52 9.17 11.85
CA ARG A 521 0.17 9.32 10.55
C ARG A 521 0.94 10.62 10.40
N ASN A 522 0.45 11.72 10.98
CA ASN A 522 1.07 13.03 10.85
C ASN A 522 2.34 13.19 11.72
N PHE A 523 2.52 12.33 12.74
CA PHE A 523 3.58 12.51 13.74
C PHE A 523 4.39 11.25 14.02
N THR A 524 4.11 10.15 13.31
CA THR A 524 4.81 8.86 13.45
C THR A 524 5.18 8.35 12.07
N ASP A 525 6.44 7.98 11.87
CA ASP A 525 6.85 7.33 10.63
C ASP A 525 6.45 5.84 10.65
N ILE A 526 5.19 5.60 10.29
CA ILE A 526 4.58 4.25 10.21
C ILE A 526 5.35 3.36 9.22
N LYS A 527 5.84 3.94 8.13
CA LYS A 527 6.56 3.19 7.10
C LYS A 527 7.88 2.67 7.66
N ALA A 528 8.65 3.51 8.35
CA ALA A 528 9.89 3.11 8.97
C ALA A 528 9.68 1.99 10.02
N LEU A 529 8.64 2.10 10.86
CA LEU A 529 8.32 1.07 11.86
C LEU A 529 8.00 -0.29 11.22
N ARG A 530 7.17 -0.32 10.17
CA ARG A 530 6.81 -1.54 9.44
C ARG A 530 8.00 -2.11 8.68
N ALA A 531 8.81 -1.27 8.03
CA ALA A 531 10.01 -1.70 7.32
C ALA A 531 11.04 -2.30 8.27
N ALA A 532 11.29 -1.66 9.41
CA ALA A 532 12.22 -2.17 10.42
C ALA A 532 11.84 -3.57 10.92
N ALA A 533 10.54 -3.90 10.97
CA ALA A 533 10.08 -5.24 11.34
C ALA A 533 10.43 -6.28 10.28
N LEU A 534 10.30 -5.95 8.98
CA LEU A 534 10.71 -6.84 7.89
C LEU A 534 12.23 -7.07 7.86
N TYR A 535 13.01 -6.02 8.07
CA TYR A 535 14.48 -6.15 8.14
C TYR A 535 14.93 -7.00 9.33
N ARG A 536 14.30 -6.84 10.51
CA ARG A 536 14.56 -7.73 11.66
C ARG A 536 14.19 -9.19 11.36
N GLN A 537 13.13 -9.43 10.60
CA GLN A 537 12.80 -10.79 10.16
C GLN A 537 13.88 -11.36 9.25
N ASP A 538 14.31 -10.61 8.23
CA ASP A 538 15.40 -11.00 7.33
C ASP A 538 16.67 -11.38 8.12
N GLU A 539 17.07 -10.53 9.08
CA GLU A 539 18.26 -10.78 9.92
C GLU A 539 18.17 -12.12 10.70
N GLY A 540 16.98 -12.54 11.09
CA GLY A 540 16.74 -13.77 11.83
C GLY A 540 16.55 -15.03 10.98
N MET A 541 16.49 -14.90 9.63
CA MET A 541 16.22 -16.05 8.75
C MET A 541 17.48 -16.84 8.41
N THR A 542 17.32 -18.18 8.32
CA THR A 542 18.39 -19.10 7.95
C THR A 542 18.89 -18.88 6.52
N TYR A 543 17.96 -18.72 5.59
CA TYR A 543 18.24 -18.40 4.20
C TYR A 543 18.02 -16.93 3.97
N ARG A 544 19.01 -16.21 3.46
CA ARG A 544 18.92 -14.76 3.25
C ARG A 544 19.01 -14.35 1.78
N ARG A 545 19.26 -15.29 0.89
CA ARG A 545 19.32 -15.10 -0.57
C ARG A 545 18.30 -16.00 -1.25
N SER A 546 17.65 -15.51 -2.29
CA SER A 546 16.57 -16.23 -2.97
C SER A 546 17.02 -17.56 -3.59
N HIS A 547 18.23 -17.62 -4.12
CA HIS A 547 18.78 -18.85 -4.71
C HIS A 547 19.17 -19.93 -3.68
N GLU A 548 19.25 -19.57 -2.39
CA GLU A 548 19.48 -20.52 -1.29
C GLU A 548 18.20 -21.26 -0.86
N ASN A 549 17.02 -20.83 -1.34
CA ASN A 549 15.75 -21.45 -0.95
C ASN A 549 15.64 -22.89 -1.45
N PRO A 550 15.59 -23.91 -0.54
CA PRO A 550 15.58 -25.32 -0.95
C PRO A 550 14.31 -25.71 -1.71
N VAL A 551 13.19 -25.04 -1.46
CA VAL A 551 11.93 -25.30 -2.19
C VAL A 551 12.04 -24.78 -3.61
N VAL A 552 12.60 -23.61 -3.80
CA VAL A 552 12.83 -23.03 -5.14
C VAL A 552 13.77 -23.91 -5.95
N GLN A 553 14.90 -24.31 -5.37
CA GLN A 553 15.84 -25.24 -6.02
C GLN A 553 15.16 -26.55 -6.43
N LYS A 554 14.35 -27.13 -5.52
CA LYS A 554 13.61 -28.36 -5.79
C LYS A 554 12.61 -28.19 -6.94
N VAL A 555 11.82 -27.12 -6.95
CA VAL A 555 10.81 -26.89 -8.00
C VAL A 555 11.48 -26.66 -9.37
N TYR A 556 12.63 -25.99 -9.42
CA TYR A 556 13.38 -25.91 -10.66
C TYR A 556 13.89 -27.29 -11.11
N ALA A 557 14.51 -28.06 -10.24
CA ALA A 557 15.05 -29.38 -10.56
C ALA A 557 13.96 -30.37 -11.02
N ASP A 558 12.82 -30.38 -10.34
CA ASP A 558 11.78 -31.39 -10.57
C ASP A 558 10.75 -30.97 -11.64
N PHE A 559 10.55 -29.66 -11.87
CA PHE A 559 9.41 -29.20 -12.66
C PHE A 559 9.72 -28.10 -13.69
N LEU A 560 10.41 -27.03 -13.32
CA LEU A 560 10.61 -25.87 -14.20
C LEU A 560 11.84 -26.00 -15.09
N GLY A 561 12.85 -26.79 -14.71
CA GLY A 561 14.16 -26.87 -15.34
C GLY A 561 15.15 -25.90 -14.73
N GLU A 562 15.43 -24.79 -15.41
CA GLU A 562 16.33 -23.73 -14.94
C GLU A 562 15.63 -22.36 -15.06
N PRO A 563 16.08 -21.33 -14.33
CA PRO A 563 15.56 -19.97 -14.53
C PRO A 563 15.68 -19.53 -15.99
N GLY A 564 14.59 -18.93 -16.52
CA GLY A 564 14.49 -18.54 -17.93
C GLY A 564 14.26 -19.71 -18.90
N SER A 565 14.07 -20.95 -18.43
CA SER A 565 13.71 -22.09 -19.29
C SER A 565 12.39 -21.85 -20.01
N HIS A 566 12.13 -22.58 -21.08
CA HIS A 566 10.88 -22.47 -21.83
C HIS A 566 9.64 -22.71 -20.96
N LYS A 567 9.70 -23.68 -20.03
CA LYS A 567 8.59 -23.97 -19.10
C LYS A 567 8.43 -22.88 -18.04
N ALA A 568 9.53 -22.40 -17.47
CA ALA A 568 9.51 -21.26 -16.54
C ALA A 568 8.94 -20.02 -17.23
N HIS A 569 9.37 -19.71 -18.44
CA HIS A 569 8.86 -18.59 -19.20
C HIS A 569 7.36 -18.72 -19.50
N ALA A 570 6.86 -19.90 -19.88
CA ALA A 570 5.44 -20.11 -20.14
C ALA A 570 4.54 -19.95 -18.90
N LEU A 571 5.04 -20.20 -17.69
CA LEU A 571 4.27 -20.19 -16.45
C LEU A 571 4.48 -18.93 -15.63
N LEU A 572 5.71 -18.38 -15.60
CA LEU A 572 6.13 -17.32 -14.69
C LEU A 572 6.30 -15.95 -15.36
N HIS A 573 6.16 -15.87 -16.68
CA HIS A 573 6.25 -14.61 -17.42
C HIS A 573 4.92 -14.23 -18.08
N CYS A 574 4.78 -12.97 -18.46
CA CYS A 574 3.63 -12.45 -19.20
C CYS A 574 4.06 -11.26 -20.08
N SER A 575 3.16 -10.81 -20.93
CA SER A 575 3.34 -9.61 -21.73
C SER A 575 2.51 -8.45 -21.16
N TYR A 576 3.02 -7.24 -21.33
CA TYR A 576 2.34 -6.00 -20.97
C TYR A 576 1.98 -5.24 -22.24
N ILE A 577 0.80 -4.63 -22.26
CA ILE A 577 0.25 -4.01 -23.46
C ILE A 577 -0.20 -2.57 -23.18
N LYS A 578 -0.11 -1.73 -24.19
CA LYS A 578 -0.63 -0.36 -24.12
C LYS A 578 -2.12 -0.38 -23.77
N GLN A 579 -2.50 0.35 -22.71
CA GLN A 579 -3.87 0.55 -22.30
C GLN A 579 -4.37 1.94 -22.69
N LYS A 580 -5.67 2.05 -23.00
CA LYS A 580 -6.30 3.36 -23.21
C LYS A 580 -6.40 4.10 -21.87
N ARG A 581 -6.08 5.40 -21.86
CA ARG A 581 -6.24 6.27 -20.68
C ARG A 581 -7.71 6.48 -20.35
N TYR A 582 -8.53 6.68 -21.36
CA TYR A 582 -9.97 6.83 -21.23
C TYR A 582 -10.66 5.81 -22.15
N ARG A 583 -11.66 5.12 -21.61
CA ARG A 583 -12.55 4.28 -22.42
C ARG A 583 -13.68 5.19 -22.94
N VAL A 584 -13.71 5.42 -24.22
CA VAL A 584 -14.76 6.20 -24.92
C VAL A 584 -15.81 5.23 -25.40
#